data_8c2641dd3574a65cbff7b85732aee2d2
#
_entry.id   8c2641dd3574a65cbff7b85732aee2d2
#
_cell.length_a   1.000
_cell.length_b   1.000
_cell.length_c   1.000
_cell.angle_alpha   90.00
_cell.angle_beta   90.00
_cell.angle_gamma   90.00
#
_symmetry.space_group_name_H-M   'P 1'
#
loop_
_entity.id
_entity.type
_entity.pdbx_description
1 polymer ?
#
loop_
_entity_poly.entity_id
_entity_poly.type
_entity_poly.pdbx_seq_one_letter_code
_entity_poly.pdbx_strand_id
1 'polypeptide(L)'
;VSETTSTQVFREARDLLLGLREEPGRAAREFAWPVFGDRFNWATDWFDAIARGNPRTALWIVEEDGSERRYSFDEMARRSDQVAAWLAAQGVGVGDHVLLMLGNQVELWESMLAVMKLGAVIMPATTALGTADLADRVERGRVRHVIANAADTHKFDGVPGEYGRVCVGEAAGWLRYGDAYATPEPDPFEARTSPGDPLLLYFTSGTTSRPKLVRHTQVSYPVGHLTTMYFIGVRPGDVHLNISSPGWAKHAWSCFFAPWNAEATVFVHNYSRFDAAALLGQIRRAGVTTFCAPPTVWRMLVQADLGGGPGSLREVVAAGEPLNPEVIAQVERAWGLTVRDGYGQTETTALIANTPGAPVKAGSMGRPLPGVPVVVVDPVTGRPADEGEICLDLAARPVNLMTGYLDGAEGAMSEGLYHTGDVAVRDADGSITFVGRTDDVFKASDYKISPFELESVLIEHPAVAEAAVVPAPDPIRLAVPKAYVVPAAGWEPNRETAGAILRHARERLAPYQRVRRLEFAELPKTISGKIRRVELRARESDAAEAGAPPSGEWRDDQFPELRA
;
A
#
# COMPACT_ATOMS: atom_id res chain seq x y z
N VAL A 1 -30.32 -30.18 5.65
CA VAL A 1 -29.78 -28.82 5.53
C VAL A 1 -28.60 -28.96 4.57
N SER A 2 -28.69 -28.40 3.35
CA SER A 2 -27.53 -28.40 2.45
C SER A 2 -26.41 -27.60 3.12
N GLU A 3 -25.21 -28.18 3.22
CA GLU A 3 -24.04 -27.45 3.69
C GLU A 3 -23.85 -26.20 2.82
N THR A 4 -23.75 -25.04 3.48
CA THR A 4 -23.49 -23.77 2.81
C THR A 4 -22.07 -23.82 2.24
N THR A 5 -21.90 -23.58 0.94
CA THR A 5 -20.58 -23.64 0.31
C THR A 5 -19.70 -22.46 0.71
N SER A 6 -18.36 -22.61 0.64
CA SER A 6 -17.40 -21.51 0.87
C SER A 6 -17.69 -20.31 -0.02
N THR A 7 -18.06 -20.54 -1.29
CA THR A 7 -18.48 -19.49 -2.23
C THR A 7 -19.69 -18.70 -1.71
N GLN A 8 -20.70 -19.40 -1.18
CA GLN A 8 -21.91 -18.76 -0.69
C GLN A 8 -21.63 -17.93 0.57
N VAL A 9 -20.87 -18.48 1.51
CA VAL A 9 -20.45 -17.78 2.75
C VAL A 9 -19.69 -16.48 2.42
N PHE A 10 -18.75 -16.54 1.48
CA PHE A 10 -18.02 -15.36 1.03
C PHE A 10 -18.95 -14.34 0.35
N ARG A 11 -19.83 -14.82 -0.54
CA ARG A 11 -20.77 -13.98 -1.29
C ARG A 11 -21.70 -13.21 -0.36
N GLU A 12 -22.25 -13.87 0.66
CA GLU A 12 -23.15 -13.24 1.63
C GLU A 12 -22.44 -12.09 2.39
N ALA A 13 -21.21 -12.30 2.84
CA ALA A 13 -20.43 -11.27 3.53
C ALA A 13 -20.10 -10.09 2.59
N ARG A 14 -19.70 -10.38 1.35
CA ARG A 14 -19.42 -9.39 0.32
C ARG A 14 -20.67 -8.58 -0.03
N ASP A 15 -21.80 -9.24 -0.28
CA ASP A 15 -23.04 -8.61 -0.70
C ASP A 15 -23.64 -7.73 0.41
N LEU A 16 -23.48 -8.14 1.67
CA LEU A 16 -23.84 -7.29 2.81
C LEU A 16 -23.10 -5.94 2.76
N LEU A 17 -21.77 -5.96 2.58
CA LEU A 17 -20.98 -4.74 2.48
C LEU A 17 -21.33 -3.90 1.25
N LEU A 18 -21.57 -4.52 0.11
CA LEU A 18 -22.01 -3.82 -1.09
C LEU A 18 -23.39 -3.17 -0.90
N GLY A 19 -24.30 -3.85 -0.25
CA GLY A 19 -25.65 -3.35 0.06
C GLY A 19 -25.65 -2.20 1.06
N LEU A 20 -24.71 -2.19 2.00
CA LEU A 20 -24.61 -1.20 3.07
C LEU A 20 -23.52 -0.14 2.83
N ARG A 21 -23.01 -0.02 1.60
CA ARG A 21 -21.90 0.89 1.31
C ARG A 21 -22.17 2.36 1.66
N GLU A 22 -23.42 2.81 1.63
CA GLU A 22 -23.82 4.18 2.00
C GLU A 22 -24.36 4.29 3.43
N GLU A 23 -24.34 3.18 4.17
CA GLU A 23 -24.80 3.07 5.54
C GLU A 23 -23.68 2.58 6.49
N PRO A 24 -22.57 3.31 6.63
CA PRO A 24 -21.38 2.81 7.34
C PRO A 24 -21.65 2.42 8.79
N GLY A 25 -22.58 3.10 9.45
CA GLY A 25 -22.99 2.76 10.81
C GLY A 25 -23.73 1.41 10.90
N ARG A 26 -24.48 1.02 9.87
CA ARG A 26 -25.10 -0.31 9.80
C ARG A 26 -24.07 -1.35 9.42
N ALA A 27 -23.22 -1.07 8.43
CA ALA A 27 -22.16 -1.98 8.04
C ALA A 27 -21.25 -2.35 9.21
N ALA A 28 -20.88 -1.37 10.05
CA ALA A 28 -20.06 -1.62 11.24
C ALA A 28 -20.76 -2.52 12.29
N ARG A 29 -22.07 -2.48 12.39
CA ARG A 29 -22.84 -3.30 13.35
C ARG A 29 -23.23 -4.67 12.81
N GLU A 30 -23.53 -4.77 11.52
CA GLU A 30 -24.13 -5.97 10.91
C GLU A 30 -23.09 -6.89 10.26
N PHE A 31 -21.93 -6.35 9.88
CA PHE A 31 -20.87 -7.15 9.26
C PHE A 31 -20.20 -8.06 10.27
N ALA A 32 -20.12 -9.32 9.91
CA ALA A 32 -19.28 -10.31 10.56
C ALA A 32 -18.38 -10.98 9.51
N TRP A 33 -17.16 -11.27 9.89
CA TRP A 33 -16.24 -11.99 9.02
C TRP A 33 -16.81 -13.37 8.67
N PRO A 34 -16.74 -13.79 7.39
CA PRO A 34 -17.20 -15.12 7.00
C PRO A 34 -16.32 -16.20 7.65
N VAL A 35 -16.96 -17.29 8.07
CA VAL A 35 -16.29 -18.46 8.65
C VAL A 35 -16.39 -19.59 7.64
N PHE A 36 -15.24 -20.15 7.27
CA PHE A 36 -15.14 -21.24 6.32
C PHE A 36 -15.01 -22.59 7.04
N GLY A 37 -15.38 -23.67 6.34
CA GLY A 37 -15.16 -25.04 6.81
C GLY A 37 -13.68 -25.45 6.75
N ASP A 38 -13.42 -26.77 6.65
CA ASP A 38 -12.07 -27.33 6.68
C ASP A 38 -11.22 -26.90 5.48
N ARG A 39 -11.84 -26.55 4.36
CA ARG A 39 -11.16 -26.16 3.11
C ARG A 39 -11.65 -24.83 2.59
N PHE A 40 -10.70 -24.05 2.13
CA PHE A 40 -10.94 -22.79 1.44
C PHE A 40 -9.73 -22.43 0.57
N ASN A 41 -10.02 -22.03 -0.66
CA ASN A 41 -9.05 -21.43 -1.57
C ASN A 41 -9.74 -20.32 -2.36
N TRP A 42 -9.30 -19.08 -2.18
CA TRP A 42 -9.96 -17.94 -2.80
C TRP A 42 -9.97 -18.01 -4.35
N ALA A 43 -8.92 -18.58 -4.97
CA ALA A 43 -8.86 -18.68 -6.43
C ALA A 43 -9.90 -19.67 -6.98
N THR A 44 -10.15 -20.81 -6.29
CA THR A 44 -11.12 -21.80 -6.74
C THR A 44 -12.53 -21.52 -6.21
N ASP A 45 -12.67 -21.18 -4.92
CA ASP A 45 -13.98 -21.03 -4.30
C ASP A 45 -14.64 -19.68 -4.57
N TRP A 46 -13.84 -18.65 -4.89
CA TRP A 46 -14.38 -17.33 -5.21
C TRP A 46 -14.10 -16.94 -6.67
N PHE A 47 -12.82 -16.79 -7.05
CA PHE A 47 -12.50 -16.26 -8.39
C PHE A 47 -13.07 -17.15 -9.50
N ASP A 48 -12.80 -18.44 -9.50
CA ASP A 48 -13.34 -19.36 -10.52
C ASP A 48 -14.87 -19.40 -10.51
N ALA A 49 -15.49 -19.32 -9.33
CA ALA A 49 -16.95 -19.33 -9.20
C ALA A 49 -17.64 -18.13 -9.88
N ILE A 50 -16.97 -16.96 -9.90
CA ILE A 50 -17.48 -15.77 -10.60
C ILE A 50 -16.98 -15.66 -12.04
N ALA A 51 -15.90 -16.39 -12.38
CA ALA A 51 -15.17 -16.22 -13.62
C ALA A 51 -15.62 -17.18 -14.73
N ARG A 52 -15.91 -18.45 -14.39
CA ARG A 52 -16.23 -19.44 -15.43
C ARG A 52 -17.52 -19.08 -16.17
N GLY A 53 -17.41 -19.04 -17.50
CA GLY A 53 -18.49 -18.62 -18.38
C GLY A 53 -18.82 -17.12 -18.35
N ASN A 54 -18.04 -16.30 -17.65
CA ASN A 54 -18.23 -14.87 -17.54
C ASN A 54 -17.41 -14.10 -18.60
N PRO A 55 -18.05 -13.54 -19.65
CA PRO A 55 -17.36 -12.85 -20.73
C PRO A 55 -16.97 -11.40 -20.40
N ARG A 56 -17.33 -10.88 -19.22
CA ARG A 56 -16.95 -9.51 -18.81
C ARG A 56 -15.44 -9.42 -18.65
N THR A 57 -14.89 -8.25 -18.94
CA THR A 57 -13.47 -7.97 -18.79
C THR A 57 -13.07 -8.05 -17.31
N ALA A 58 -12.12 -8.92 -16.98
CA ALA A 58 -11.49 -9.01 -15.67
C ALA A 58 -10.24 -8.14 -15.57
N LEU A 59 -9.43 -8.13 -16.63
CA LEU A 59 -8.17 -7.42 -16.70
C LEU A 59 -8.07 -6.67 -18.04
N TRP A 60 -7.74 -5.39 -17.97
CA TRP A 60 -7.54 -4.53 -19.12
C TRP A 60 -6.21 -3.79 -18.97
N ILE A 61 -5.23 -4.14 -19.81
CA ILE A 61 -3.89 -3.56 -19.81
C ILE A 61 -3.75 -2.66 -21.04
N VAL A 62 -3.29 -1.43 -20.81
CA VAL A 62 -2.94 -0.45 -21.83
C VAL A 62 -1.47 -0.11 -21.68
N GLU A 63 -0.72 -0.29 -22.76
CA GLU A 63 0.71 0.02 -22.80
C GLU A 63 0.95 1.49 -23.14
N GLU A 64 2.17 1.96 -22.89
CA GLU A 64 2.58 3.35 -23.16
C GLU A 64 2.45 3.74 -24.65
N ASP A 65 2.63 2.80 -25.57
CA ASP A 65 2.45 2.99 -27.02
C ASP A 65 0.97 3.02 -27.47
N GLY A 66 0.05 2.86 -26.50
CA GLY A 66 -1.39 2.83 -26.75
C GLY A 66 -1.94 1.47 -27.19
N SER A 67 -1.10 0.45 -27.34
CA SER A 67 -1.59 -0.92 -27.54
C SER A 67 -2.34 -1.39 -26.29
N GLU A 68 -3.39 -2.19 -26.49
CA GLU A 68 -4.18 -2.66 -25.36
C GLU A 68 -4.61 -4.12 -25.52
N ARG A 69 -4.79 -4.78 -24.36
CA ARG A 69 -5.33 -6.13 -24.28
C ARG A 69 -6.36 -6.23 -23.18
N ARG A 70 -7.42 -6.97 -23.43
CA ARG A 70 -8.48 -7.26 -22.49
C ARG A 70 -8.61 -8.77 -22.34
N TYR A 71 -8.72 -9.19 -21.11
CA TYR A 71 -8.93 -10.60 -20.74
C TYR A 71 -10.24 -10.69 -19.98
N SER A 72 -11.12 -11.59 -20.40
CA SER A 72 -12.37 -11.83 -19.69
C SER A 72 -12.10 -12.60 -18.38
N PHE A 73 -13.09 -12.62 -17.50
CA PHE A 73 -13.02 -13.46 -16.29
C PHE A 73 -12.86 -14.94 -16.69
N ASP A 74 -13.59 -15.42 -17.67
CA ASP A 74 -13.50 -16.80 -18.15
C ASP A 74 -12.11 -17.12 -18.72
N GLU A 75 -11.53 -16.22 -19.51
CA GLU A 75 -10.17 -16.39 -20.02
C GLU A 75 -9.15 -16.47 -18.87
N MET A 76 -9.26 -15.59 -17.87
CA MET A 76 -8.36 -15.60 -16.72
C MET A 76 -8.45 -16.90 -15.93
N ALA A 77 -9.66 -17.45 -15.74
CA ALA A 77 -9.84 -18.74 -15.09
C ALA A 77 -9.15 -19.88 -15.87
N ARG A 78 -9.44 -19.99 -17.18
CA ARG A 78 -8.86 -21.06 -18.02
C ARG A 78 -7.34 -20.96 -18.15
N ARG A 79 -6.82 -19.74 -18.41
CA ARG A 79 -5.37 -19.51 -18.53
C ARG A 79 -4.65 -19.82 -17.24
N SER A 80 -5.18 -19.42 -16.09
CA SER A 80 -4.58 -19.76 -14.79
C SER A 80 -4.66 -21.24 -14.46
N ASP A 81 -5.65 -22.00 -14.97
CA ASP A 81 -5.69 -23.44 -14.86
C ASP A 81 -4.57 -24.10 -15.68
N GLN A 82 -4.36 -23.67 -16.92
CA GLN A 82 -3.26 -24.15 -17.76
C GLN A 82 -1.90 -23.88 -17.13
N VAL A 83 -1.71 -22.66 -16.62
CA VAL A 83 -0.47 -22.27 -15.90
C VAL A 83 -0.28 -23.13 -14.65
N ALA A 84 -1.34 -23.34 -13.87
CA ALA A 84 -1.28 -24.19 -12.66
C ALA A 84 -0.89 -25.64 -13.01
N ALA A 85 -1.52 -26.24 -14.01
CA ALA A 85 -1.21 -27.59 -14.43
C ALA A 85 0.25 -27.71 -14.93
N TRP A 86 0.71 -26.72 -15.70
CA TRP A 86 2.08 -26.68 -16.18
C TRP A 86 3.07 -26.51 -15.03
N LEU A 87 2.85 -25.58 -14.11
CA LEU A 87 3.70 -25.36 -12.93
C LEU A 87 3.76 -26.61 -12.04
N ALA A 88 2.64 -27.32 -11.85
CA ALA A 88 2.61 -28.57 -11.12
C ALA A 88 3.52 -29.64 -11.79
N ALA A 89 3.50 -29.72 -13.13
CA ALA A 89 4.40 -30.58 -13.88
C ALA A 89 5.89 -30.20 -13.76
N GLN A 90 6.17 -28.92 -13.43
CA GLN A 90 7.52 -28.44 -13.10
C GLN A 90 7.87 -28.60 -11.61
N GLY A 91 7.02 -29.25 -10.82
CA GLY A 91 7.27 -29.57 -9.41
C GLY A 91 6.78 -28.53 -8.41
N VAL A 92 5.98 -27.55 -8.81
CA VAL A 92 5.34 -26.62 -7.86
C VAL A 92 4.22 -27.35 -7.13
N GLY A 93 4.28 -27.39 -5.80
CA GLY A 93 3.31 -28.08 -4.95
C GLY A 93 2.81 -27.23 -3.79
N VAL A 94 1.96 -27.85 -2.97
CA VAL A 94 1.37 -27.22 -1.77
C VAL A 94 2.47 -26.75 -0.82
N GLY A 95 2.40 -25.50 -0.39
CA GLY A 95 3.35 -24.91 0.55
C GLY A 95 4.68 -24.47 -0.06
N ASP A 96 4.94 -24.71 -1.35
CA ASP A 96 6.14 -24.19 -2.01
C ASP A 96 6.09 -22.66 -2.12
N HIS A 97 7.18 -21.99 -1.81
CA HIS A 97 7.29 -20.54 -1.93
C HIS A 97 7.72 -20.17 -3.35
N VAL A 98 6.89 -19.41 -4.05
CA VAL A 98 7.09 -18.98 -5.44
C VAL A 98 7.33 -17.47 -5.47
N LEU A 99 8.54 -17.05 -5.79
CA LEU A 99 8.88 -15.64 -5.97
C LEU A 99 8.43 -15.17 -7.34
N LEU A 100 7.56 -14.15 -7.37
CA LEU A 100 7.04 -13.52 -8.59
C LEU A 100 7.67 -12.14 -8.78
N MET A 101 8.58 -12.02 -9.74
CA MET A 101 9.23 -10.76 -10.11
C MET A 101 8.82 -10.35 -11.52
N LEU A 102 7.57 -9.90 -11.64
CA LEU A 102 6.93 -9.52 -12.89
C LEU A 102 6.40 -8.09 -12.82
N GLY A 103 6.31 -7.44 -13.99
CA GLY A 103 5.64 -6.14 -14.14
C GLY A 103 4.12 -6.28 -14.22
N ASN A 104 3.45 -5.19 -14.59
CA ASN A 104 2.02 -5.19 -14.88
C ASN A 104 1.74 -5.84 -16.25
N GLN A 105 1.76 -7.14 -16.30
CA GLN A 105 1.57 -7.99 -17.46
C GLN A 105 0.69 -9.17 -17.09
N VAL A 106 -0.03 -9.75 -18.04
CA VAL A 106 -1.05 -10.77 -17.76
C VAL A 106 -0.50 -11.96 -16.97
N GLU A 107 0.76 -12.34 -17.23
CA GLU A 107 1.43 -13.44 -16.57
C GLU A 107 1.54 -13.26 -15.05
N LEU A 108 1.51 -12.01 -14.55
CA LEU A 108 1.47 -11.75 -13.10
C LEU A 108 0.15 -12.26 -12.50
N TRP A 109 -0.98 -11.87 -13.09
CA TRP A 109 -2.31 -12.26 -12.59
C TRP A 109 -2.56 -13.75 -12.75
N GLU A 110 -2.16 -14.31 -13.89
CA GLU A 110 -2.22 -15.76 -14.14
C GLU A 110 -1.40 -16.55 -13.13
N SER A 111 -0.15 -16.13 -12.88
CA SER A 111 0.73 -16.77 -11.91
C SER A 111 0.20 -16.69 -10.49
N MET A 112 -0.35 -15.53 -10.09
CA MET A 112 -0.95 -15.40 -8.76
C MET A 112 -2.12 -16.37 -8.58
N LEU A 113 -3.04 -16.45 -9.54
CA LEU A 113 -4.16 -17.39 -9.50
C LEU A 113 -3.66 -18.84 -9.53
N ALA A 114 -2.72 -19.17 -10.40
CA ALA A 114 -2.18 -20.52 -10.56
C ALA A 114 -1.50 -21.02 -9.27
N VAL A 115 -0.64 -20.19 -8.67
CA VAL A 115 0.05 -20.51 -7.41
C VAL A 115 -0.96 -20.72 -6.28
N MET A 116 -2.02 -19.89 -6.20
CA MET A 116 -3.11 -20.10 -5.24
C MET A 116 -3.83 -21.44 -5.46
N LYS A 117 -4.21 -21.76 -6.71
CA LYS A 117 -4.89 -23.03 -7.06
C LYS A 117 -4.09 -24.24 -6.66
N LEU A 118 -2.75 -24.18 -6.74
CA LEU A 118 -1.85 -25.23 -6.30
C LEU A 118 -1.67 -25.31 -4.78
N GLY A 119 -2.16 -24.34 -4.03
CA GLY A 119 -1.91 -24.23 -2.60
C GLY A 119 -0.45 -23.86 -2.26
N ALA A 120 0.27 -23.34 -3.22
CA ALA A 120 1.60 -22.77 -3.03
C ALA A 120 1.52 -21.33 -2.51
N VAL A 121 2.64 -20.78 -2.09
CA VAL A 121 2.74 -19.47 -1.41
C VAL A 121 3.35 -18.44 -2.34
N ILE A 122 2.65 -17.35 -2.55
CA ILE A 122 3.09 -16.25 -3.41
C ILE A 122 4.06 -15.35 -2.65
N MET A 123 5.20 -15.02 -3.25
CA MET A 123 6.15 -14.02 -2.78
C MET A 123 6.32 -12.93 -3.84
N PRO A 124 5.51 -11.87 -3.81
CA PRO A 124 5.64 -10.80 -4.78
C PRO A 124 6.94 -10.02 -4.57
N ALA A 125 7.65 -9.73 -5.66
CA ALA A 125 8.88 -8.98 -5.67
C ALA A 125 8.85 -7.91 -6.78
N THR A 126 9.35 -6.71 -6.49
CA THR A 126 9.47 -5.67 -7.51
C THR A 126 10.64 -5.96 -8.44
N THR A 127 10.48 -5.62 -9.72
CA THR A 127 11.55 -5.69 -10.71
C THR A 127 12.72 -4.72 -10.43
N ALA A 128 12.55 -3.79 -9.49
CA ALA A 128 13.62 -2.87 -9.08
C ALA A 128 14.69 -3.50 -8.16
N LEU A 129 14.48 -4.75 -7.68
CA LEU A 129 15.44 -5.42 -6.80
C LEU A 129 16.73 -5.77 -7.53
N GLY A 130 17.86 -5.62 -6.83
CA GLY A 130 19.16 -6.07 -7.26
C GLY A 130 19.51 -7.47 -6.73
N THR A 131 20.65 -8.01 -7.18
CA THR A 131 21.12 -9.36 -6.83
C THR A 131 21.24 -9.59 -5.31
N ALA A 132 21.75 -8.61 -4.56
CA ALA A 132 21.89 -8.72 -3.11
C ALA A 132 20.54 -8.82 -2.39
N ASP A 133 19.56 -8.03 -2.82
CA ASP A 133 18.21 -8.11 -2.29
C ASP A 133 17.54 -9.45 -2.63
N LEU A 134 17.76 -9.96 -3.83
CA LEU A 134 17.22 -11.24 -4.27
C LEU A 134 17.83 -12.41 -3.49
N ALA A 135 19.14 -12.34 -3.19
CA ALA A 135 19.79 -13.35 -2.34
C ALA A 135 19.16 -13.41 -0.94
N ASP A 136 18.94 -12.24 -0.29
CA ASP A 136 18.25 -12.17 1.01
C ASP A 136 16.83 -12.74 0.94
N ARG A 137 16.09 -12.46 -0.14
CA ARG A 137 14.71 -12.96 -0.31
C ARG A 137 14.65 -14.46 -0.60
N VAL A 138 15.55 -14.96 -1.42
CA VAL A 138 15.61 -16.39 -1.73
C VAL A 138 15.93 -17.20 -0.48
N GLU A 139 16.92 -16.76 0.31
CA GLU A 139 17.35 -17.42 1.53
C GLU A 139 16.26 -17.35 2.62
N ARG A 140 15.90 -16.15 3.05
CA ARG A 140 14.95 -15.95 4.17
C ARG A 140 13.53 -16.37 3.81
N GLY A 141 13.14 -16.14 2.56
CA GLY A 141 11.85 -16.58 2.03
C GLY A 141 11.80 -18.06 1.70
N ARG A 142 12.91 -18.80 1.79
CA ARG A 142 12.97 -20.23 1.46
C ARG A 142 12.36 -20.53 0.09
N VAL A 143 12.75 -19.73 -0.91
CA VAL A 143 12.17 -19.77 -2.26
C VAL A 143 12.48 -21.11 -2.93
N ARG A 144 11.44 -21.74 -3.48
CA ARG A 144 11.54 -23.00 -4.23
C ARG A 144 11.43 -22.79 -5.73
N HIS A 145 10.74 -21.74 -6.16
CA HIS A 145 10.56 -21.42 -7.58
C HIS A 145 10.59 -19.90 -7.77
N VAL A 146 11.10 -19.48 -8.92
CA VAL A 146 11.14 -18.07 -9.33
C VAL A 146 10.46 -17.95 -10.68
N ILE A 147 9.58 -16.95 -10.83
CA ILE A 147 9.01 -16.53 -12.11
C ILE A 147 9.42 -15.07 -12.33
N ALA A 148 10.17 -14.79 -13.39
CA ALA A 148 10.69 -13.47 -13.70
C ALA A 148 10.61 -13.15 -15.19
N ASN A 149 10.82 -11.90 -15.59
CA ASN A 149 10.98 -11.56 -17.00
C ASN A 149 12.36 -12.00 -17.51
N ALA A 150 12.47 -12.39 -18.77
CA ALA A 150 13.73 -12.76 -19.39
C ALA A 150 14.79 -11.64 -19.24
N ALA A 151 14.37 -10.37 -19.32
CA ALA A 151 15.25 -9.21 -19.14
C ALA A 151 15.83 -9.10 -17.71
N ASP A 152 15.19 -9.70 -16.71
CA ASP A 152 15.59 -9.63 -15.31
C ASP A 152 16.34 -10.88 -14.82
N THR A 153 16.44 -11.93 -15.64
CA THR A 153 17.07 -13.19 -15.25
C THR A 153 18.53 -13.05 -14.82
N HIS A 154 19.26 -12.11 -15.41
CA HIS A 154 20.64 -11.79 -15.07
C HIS A 154 20.82 -11.36 -13.60
N LYS A 155 19.77 -10.83 -12.95
CA LYS A 155 19.81 -10.42 -11.53
C LYS A 155 19.88 -11.62 -10.58
N PHE A 156 19.56 -12.82 -11.07
CA PHE A 156 19.68 -14.09 -10.34
C PHE A 156 21.04 -14.78 -10.55
N ASP A 157 21.92 -14.20 -11.38
CA ASP A 157 23.26 -14.72 -11.54
C ASP A 157 24.02 -14.52 -10.21
N GLY A 158 24.52 -15.64 -9.66
CA GLY A 158 25.20 -15.63 -8.37
C GLY A 158 24.27 -15.58 -7.12
N VAL A 159 22.94 -15.55 -7.29
CA VAL A 159 22.01 -15.74 -6.16
C VAL A 159 22.06 -17.20 -5.73
N PRO A 160 22.49 -17.51 -4.48
CA PRO A 160 22.64 -18.88 -4.03
C PRO A 160 21.27 -19.55 -3.80
N GLY A 161 21.23 -20.88 -3.92
CA GLY A 161 20.05 -21.70 -3.66
C GLY A 161 19.70 -22.62 -4.84
N GLU A 162 18.95 -23.67 -4.54
CA GLU A 162 18.37 -24.57 -5.53
C GLU A 162 16.89 -24.26 -5.68
N TYR A 163 16.51 -23.65 -6.78
CA TYR A 163 15.13 -23.28 -7.08
C TYR A 163 14.82 -23.41 -8.57
N GLY A 164 13.58 -23.77 -8.87
CA GLY A 164 13.04 -23.78 -10.23
C GLY A 164 13.06 -22.37 -10.83
N ARG A 165 13.41 -22.26 -12.11
CA ARG A 165 13.56 -20.99 -12.82
C ARG A 165 12.66 -20.95 -14.03
N VAL A 166 11.69 -20.02 -14.02
CA VAL A 166 10.72 -19.81 -15.11
C VAL A 166 10.83 -18.36 -15.57
N CYS A 167 10.91 -18.10 -16.87
CA CYS A 167 10.92 -16.74 -17.39
C CYS A 167 9.82 -16.48 -18.41
N VAL A 168 9.26 -15.28 -18.36
CA VAL A 168 8.43 -14.73 -19.43
C VAL A 168 9.39 -14.19 -20.51
N GLY A 169 9.34 -14.79 -21.68
CA GLY A 169 10.32 -14.66 -22.75
C GLY A 169 11.25 -15.87 -22.82
N GLU A 170 12.50 -15.65 -23.24
CA GLU A 170 13.51 -16.71 -23.40
C GLU A 170 14.83 -16.31 -22.73
N ALA A 171 15.34 -17.18 -21.88
CA ALA A 171 16.66 -17.02 -21.26
C ALA A 171 17.33 -18.41 -21.06
N ALA A 172 18.64 -18.46 -21.23
CA ALA A 172 19.39 -19.70 -21.08
C ALA A 172 19.30 -20.23 -19.64
N GLY A 173 18.99 -21.51 -19.48
CA GLY A 173 18.83 -22.16 -18.17
C GLY A 173 17.54 -21.85 -17.44
N TRP A 174 16.57 -21.20 -18.09
CA TRP A 174 15.23 -20.93 -17.59
C TRP A 174 14.18 -21.64 -18.42
N LEU A 175 13.14 -22.14 -17.79
CA LEU A 175 11.95 -22.66 -18.46
C LEU A 175 11.15 -21.49 -19.05
N ARG A 176 10.55 -21.70 -20.21
CA ARG A 176 9.73 -20.67 -20.87
C ARG A 176 8.32 -20.68 -20.30
N TYR A 177 7.87 -19.58 -19.74
CA TYR A 177 6.48 -19.43 -19.26
C TYR A 177 5.44 -19.71 -20.33
N GLY A 178 5.73 -19.30 -21.58
CA GLY A 178 4.83 -19.48 -22.74
C GLY A 178 4.50 -20.94 -23.04
N ASP A 179 5.32 -21.90 -22.59
CA ASP A 179 5.07 -23.33 -22.77
C ASP A 179 3.83 -23.79 -21.99
N ALA A 180 3.44 -23.04 -20.94
CA ALA A 180 2.22 -23.30 -20.18
C ALA A 180 0.96 -23.23 -21.07
N TYR A 181 0.94 -22.35 -22.06
CA TYR A 181 -0.22 -22.18 -22.95
C TYR A 181 -0.42 -23.32 -23.97
N ALA A 182 0.59 -24.17 -24.13
CA ALA A 182 0.49 -25.41 -24.91
C ALA A 182 -0.05 -26.58 -24.08
N THR A 183 -0.17 -26.40 -22.76
CA THR A 183 -0.73 -27.43 -21.86
C THR A 183 -2.23 -27.58 -22.15
N PRO A 184 -2.75 -28.80 -22.34
CA PRO A 184 -4.17 -29.03 -22.45
C PRO A 184 -4.91 -28.42 -21.24
N GLU A 185 -6.09 -27.86 -21.48
CA GLU A 185 -6.90 -27.32 -20.41
C GLU A 185 -7.28 -28.44 -19.42
N PRO A 186 -6.88 -28.35 -18.17
CA PRO A 186 -7.18 -29.38 -17.18
C PRO A 186 -8.63 -29.28 -16.71
N ASP A 187 -9.09 -30.29 -15.99
CA ASP A 187 -10.29 -30.17 -15.18
C ASP A 187 -10.12 -29.03 -14.14
N PRO A 188 -11.21 -28.32 -13.76
CA PRO A 188 -11.15 -27.28 -12.77
C PRO A 188 -10.50 -27.73 -11.46
N PHE A 189 -9.64 -26.89 -10.89
CA PHE A 189 -9.03 -27.16 -9.60
C PHE A 189 -10.06 -27.06 -8.48
N GLU A 190 -9.89 -27.91 -7.48
CA GLU A 190 -10.66 -27.88 -6.25
C GLU A 190 -9.81 -27.35 -5.09
N ALA A 191 -10.44 -26.75 -4.07
CA ALA A 191 -9.75 -26.28 -2.89
C ALA A 191 -9.06 -27.43 -2.15
N ARG A 192 -7.73 -27.36 -2.04
CA ARG A 192 -6.89 -28.33 -1.31
C ARG A 192 -6.32 -27.74 -0.03
N THR A 193 -6.44 -26.43 0.15
CA THR A 193 -5.90 -25.69 1.28
C THR A 193 -6.93 -25.54 2.39
N SER A 194 -6.43 -25.44 3.62
CA SER A 194 -7.22 -25.01 4.78
C SER A 194 -7.24 -23.49 4.88
N PRO A 195 -8.25 -22.88 5.52
CA PRO A 195 -8.32 -21.42 5.71
C PRO A 195 -7.06 -20.80 6.34
N GLY A 196 -6.39 -21.55 7.21
CA GLY A 196 -5.18 -21.13 7.92
C GLY A 196 -3.86 -21.37 7.18
N ASP A 197 -3.88 -22.05 6.03
CA ASP A 197 -2.66 -22.31 5.28
C ASP A 197 -2.04 -21.03 4.73
N PRO A 198 -0.70 -20.91 4.68
CA PRO A 198 -0.03 -19.76 4.11
C PRO A 198 -0.42 -19.52 2.65
N LEU A 199 -0.61 -18.26 2.29
CA LEU A 199 -0.90 -17.83 0.92
C LEU A 199 0.13 -16.85 0.38
N LEU A 200 0.49 -15.85 1.19
CA LEU A 200 1.32 -14.73 0.78
C LEU A 200 2.43 -14.47 1.79
N LEU A 201 3.61 -14.18 1.27
CA LEU A 201 4.74 -13.68 2.02
C LEU A 201 5.20 -12.36 1.43
N TYR A 202 5.15 -11.28 2.22
CA TYR A 202 5.63 -9.96 1.82
C TYR A 202 6.84 -9.52 2.62
N PHE A 203 7.88 -9.09 1.91
CA PHE A 203 8.95 -8.32 2.52
C PHE A 203 8.49 -6.88 2.68
N THR A 204 8.40 -6.40 3.93
CA THR A 204 8.07 -5.00 4.18
C THR A 204 9.27 -4.10 3.91
N SER A 205 9.02 -2.89 3.47
CA SER A 205 10.05 -1.86 3.34
C SER A 205 10.40 -1.24 4.69
N GLY A 206 10.76 -2.06 5.68
CA GLY A 206 11.00 -1.58 7.05
C GLY A 206 11.83 -0.29 7.10
N THR A 207 11.37 0.66 7.90
CA THR A 207 12.09 1.92 8.16
C THR A 207 13.32 1.72 9.04
N THR A 208 13.45 0.54 9.67
CA THR A 208 14.49 0.29 10.64
C THR A 208 15.53 -0.64 10.08
N SER A 209 15.88 -1.70 9.97
CA SER A 209 17.14 -2.33 9.53
C SER A 209 16.98 -3.34 8.40
N ARG A 210 16.21 -4.37 8.62
CA ARG A 210 15.96 -5.41 7.62
C ARG A 210 14.47 -5.51 7.32
N PRO A 211 14.06 -5.70 6.05
CA PRO A 211 12.66 -5.99 5.73
C PRO A 211 12.15 -7.18 6.53
N LYS A 212 11.00 -7.03 7.18
CA LYS A 212 10.32 -8.12 7.87
C LYS A 212 9.54 -8.95 6.88
N LEU A 213 9.38 -10.24 7.13
CA LEU A 213 8.66 -11.16 6.24
C LEU A 213 7.27 -11.47 6.80
N VAL A 214 6.29 -10.74 6.33
CA VAL A 214 4.87 -10.82 6.73
C VAL A 214 4.22 -12.05 6.12
N ARG A 215 3.53 -12.85 6.93
CA ARG A 215 2.83 -14.06 6.49
C ARG A 215 1.32 -13.91 6.58
N HIS A 216 0.64 -14.06 5.45
CA HIS A 216 -0.81 -14.12 5.33
C HIS A 216 -1.31 -15.50 4.92
N THR A 217 -2.54 -15.82 5.34
CA THR A 217 -3.21 -17.09 5.04
C THR A 217 -4.17 -16.99 3.86
N GLN A 218 -4.74 -18.13 3.48
CA GLN A 218 -5.80 -18.24 2.46
C GLN A 218 -7.01 -17.35 2.77
N VAL A 219 -7.24 -17.04 4.05
CA VAL A 219 -8.35 -16.19 4.51
C VAL A 219 -7.87 -14.79 4.84
N SER A 220 -6.80 -14.62 5.61
CA SER A 220 -6.44 -13.31 6.18
C SER A 220 -6.21 -12.22 5.13
N TYR A 221 -5.74 -12.55 3.95
CA TYR A 221 -5.49 -11.55 2.91
C TYR A 221 -6.65 -11.44 1.91
N PRO A 222 -7.05 -12.50 1.17
CA PRO A 222 -8.12 -12.39 0.19
C PRO A 222 -9.44 -11.93 0.79
N VAL A 223 -9.87 -12.56 1.89
CA VAL A 223 -11.12 -12.25 2.59
C VAL A 223 -10.97 -10.93 3.35
N GLY A 224 -9.81 -10.68 3.95
CA GLY A 224 -9.49 -9.40 4.58
C GLY A 224 -9.69 -8.21 3.66
N HIS A 225 -9.51 -8.38 2.35
CA HIS A 225 -9.76 -7.31 1.37
C HIS A 225 -11.23 -6.99 1.11
N LEU A 226 -12.18 -7.62 1.78
CA LEU A 226 -13.56 -7.14 1.86
C LEU A 226 -13.61 -5.73 2.49
N THR A 227 -12.75 -5.43 3.48
CA THR A 227 -12.63 -4.07 4.03
C THR A 227 -12.07 -3.09 3.02
N THR A 228 -11.07 -3.50 2.23
CA THR A 228 -10.49 -2.66 1.17
C THR A 228 -11.49 -2.40 0.04
N MET A 229 -12.24 -3.42 -0.37
CA MET A 229 -13.34 -3.30 -1.34
C MET A 229 -14.38 -2.27 -0.85
N TYR A 230 -14.78 -2.38 0.42
CA TYR A 230 -15.74 -1.48 1.05
C TYR A 230 -15.21 -0.04 1.12
N PHE A 231 -13.94 0.14 1.54
CA PHE A 231 -13.28 1.45 1.56
C PHE A 231 -13.23 2.11 0.18
N ILE A 232 -12.77 1.39 -0.84
CA ILE A 232 -12.69 1.93 -2.20
C ILE A 232 -14.08 2.28 -2.73
N GLY A 233 -15.11 1.53 -2.35
CA GLY A 233 -16.47 1.68 -2.86
C GLY A 233 -16.64 1.07 -4.25
N VAL A 234 -15.76 0.14 -4.62
CA VAL A 234 -15.83 -0.59 -5.89
C VAL A 234 -17.02 -1.57 -5.90
N ARG A 235 -17.67 -1.71 -7.05
CA ARG A 235 -18.88 -2.52 -7.26
C ARG A 235 -18.75 -3.41 -8.49
N PRO A 236 -19.65 -4.42 -8.62
CA PRO A 236 -19.72 -5.21 -9.85
C PRO A 236 -19.86 -4.33 -11.09
N GLY A 237 -19.04 -4.61 -12.10
CA GLY A 237 -19.04 -3.89 -13.37
C GLY A 237 -18.24 -2.59 -13.42
N ASP A 238 -17.65 -2.15 -12.30
CA ASP A 238 -16.73 -1.01 -12.28
C ASP A 238 -15.47 -1.28 -13.11
N VAL A 239 -14.87 -0.20 -13.60
CA VAL A 239 -13.50 -0.18 -14.12
C VAL A 239 -12.64 0.50 -13.09
N HIS A 240 -11.79 -0.27 -12.44
CA HIS A 240 -10.96 0.18 -11.32
C HIS A 240 -9.51 0.37 -11.73
N LEU A 241 -8.98 1.56 -11.49
CA LEU A 241 -7.57 1.89 -11.67
C LEU A 241 -6.89 2.10 -10.31
N ASN A 242 -5.74 1.46 -10.12
CA ASN A 242 -4.85 1.75 -9.00
C ASN A 242 -3.43 2.01 -9.47
N ILE A 243 -2.79 3.00 -8.90
CA ILE A 243 -1.37 3.29 -9.12
C ILE A 243 -0.56 2.66 -8.00
N SER A 244 0.07 1.54 -8.32
CA SER A 244 1.04 0.85 -7.46
C SER A 244 1.83 -0.14 -8.30
N SER A 245 3.10 -0.34 -7.97
CA SER A 245 3.94 -1.33 -8.66
C SER A 245 3.72 -2.73 -8.09
N PRO A 246 3.78 -3.78 -8.92
CA PRO A 246 3.85 -5.17 -8.45
C PRO A 246 5.01 -5.36 -7.46
N GLY A 247 4.83 -6.30 -6.54
CA GLY A 247 5.77 -6.54 -5.45
C GLY A 247 5.45 -5.79 -4.16
N TRP A 248 4.58 -4.78 -4.20
CA TRP A 248 4.07 -4.07 -3.02
C TRP A 248 2.67 -4.54 -2.63
N ALA A 249 2.41 -4.59 -1.33
CA ALA A 249 1.12 -5.01 -0.79
C ALA A 249 -0.05 -4.22 -1.40
N LYS A 250 0.08 -2.90 -1.57
CA LYS A 250 -0.95 -2.04 -2.16
C LYS A 250 -1.35 -2.47 -3.57
N HIS A 251 -0.45 -3.07 -4.35
CA HIS A 251 -0.79 -3.61 -5.67
C HIS A 251 -1.79 -4.77 -5.53
N ALA A 252 -1.50 -5.75 -4.67
CA ALA A 252 -2.44 -6.85 -4.44
C ALA A 252 -3.76 -6.37 -3.80
N TRP A 253 -3.73 -5.34 -2.95
CA TRP A 253 -4.94 -4.75 -2.39
C TRP A 253 -5.90 -4.27 -3.49
N SER A 254 -5.39 -3.50 -4.43
CA SER A 254 -6.20 -2.65 -5.29
C SER A 254 -6.05 -2.96 -6.78
N CYS A 255 -5.10 -3.83 -7.18
CA CYS A 255 -4.99 -4.36 -8.54
C CYS A 255 -5.32 -5.87 -8.62
N PHE A 256 -5.80 -6.49 -7.54
CA PHE A 256 -6.09 -7.92 -7.53
C PHE A 256 -7.30 -8.24 -6.65
N PHE A 257 -7.14 -8.25 -5.32
CA PHE A 257 -8.18 -8.78 -4.42
C PHE A 257 -9.42 -7.90 -4.33
N ALA A 258 -9.30 -6.63 -3.97
CA ALA A 258 -10.48 -5.78 -3.77
C ALA A 258 -11.35 -5.64 -5.02
N PRO A 259 -10.80 -5.34 -6.23
CA PRO A 259 -11.63 -5.25 -7.42
C PRO A 259 -12.24 -6.60 -7.83
N TRP A 260 -11.51 -7.72 -7.69
CA TRP A 260 -12.06 -9.03 -8.04
C TRP A 260 -13.00 -9.60 -6.97
N ASN A 261 -12.87 -9.19 -5.70
CA ASN A 261 -13.91 -9.42 -4.71
C ASN A 261 -15.24 -8.77 -5.13
N ALA A 262 -15.17 -7.59 -5.76
CA ALA A 262 -16.32 -6.85 -6.27
C ALA A 262 -16.76 -7.26 -7.69
N GLU A 263 -16.12 -8.21 -8.36
CA GLU A 263 -16.36 -8.53 -9.78
C GLU A 263 -16.16 -7.32 -10.71
N ALA A 264 -15.19 -6.47 -10.42
CA ALA A 264 -14.84 -5.30 -11.23
C ALA A 264 -13.69 -5.60 -12.19
N THR A 265 -13.58 -4.82 -13.25
CA THR A 265 -12.44 -4.84 -14.17
C THR A 265 -11.24 -4.17 -13.50
N VAL A 266 -10.11 -4.85 -13.44
CA VAL A 266 -8.81 -4.24 -13.13
C VAL A 266 -8.30 -3.56 -14.40
N PHE A 267 -8.17 -2.24 -14.34
CA PHE A 267 -7.59 -1.44 -15.43
C PHE A 267 -6.17 -1.04 -15.08
N VAL A 268 -5.24 -1.26 -15.99
CA VAL A 268 -3.82 -0.97 -15.85
C VAL A 268 -3.38 -0.08 -17.01
N HIS A 269 -2.68 1.00 -16.69
CA HIS A 269 -1.97 1.81 -17.66
C HIS A 269 -0.46 1.76 -17.37
N ASN A 270 0.28 1.14 -18.27
CA ASN A 270 1.73 1.05 -18.18
C ASN A 270 2.40 2.30 -18.75
N TYR A 271 3.44 2.75 -18.11
CA TYR A 271 4.25 3.89 -18.51
C TYR A 271 5.69 3.72 -17.98
N SER A 272 6.65 4.21 -18.72
CA SER A 272 8.06 4.25 -18.31
C SER A 272 8.33 5.41 -17.34
N ARG A 273 7.65 6.55 -17.56
CA ARG A 273 7.69 7.73 -16.72
C ARG A 273 6.29 8.24 -16.46
N PHE A 274 6.02 8.60 -15.19
CA PHE A 274 4.72 9.15 -14.82
C PHE A 274 4.44 10.47 -15.55
N ASP A 275 3.28 10.52 -16.21
CA ASP A 275 2.72 11.71 -16.86
C ASP A 275 1.27 11.88 -16.41
N ALA A 276 1.02 12.95 -15.67
CA ALA A 276 -0.31 13.24 -15.10
C ALA A 276 -1.37 13.47 -16.18
N ALA A 277 -1.03 14.18 -17.28
CA ALA A 277 -1.96 14.47 -18.35
C ALA A 277 -2.32 13.20 -19.15
N ALA A 278 -1.33 12.34 -19.42
CA ALA A 278 -1.55 11.04 -20.05
C ALA A 278 -2.45 10.15 -19.17
N LEU A 279 -2.20 10.08 -17.88
CA LEU A 279 -3.02 9.30 -16.95
C LEU A 279 -4.46 9.81 -16.91
N LEU A 280 -4.67 11.12 -16.80
CA LEU A 280 -6.01 11.73 -16.82
C LEU A 280 -6.73 11.47 -18.14
N GLY A 281 -5.99 11.48 -19.27
CA GLY A 281 -6.50 11.09 -20.57
C GLY A 281 -6.99 9.64 -20.61
N GLN A 282 -6.21 8.72 -20.04
CA GLN A 282 -6.58 7.30 -19.97
C GLN A 282 -7.77 7.04 -19.03
N ILE A 283 -7.83 7.72 -17.89
CA ILE A 283 -8.98 7.64 -16.98
C ILE A 283 -10.29 7.98 -17.71
N ARG A 284 -10.29 9.06 -18.47
CA ARG A 284 -11.48 9.47 -19.26
C ARG A 284 -11.76 8.53 -20.40
N ARG A 285 -10.73 8.14 -21.18
CA ARG A 285 -10.86 7.26 -22.35
C ARG A 285 -11.40 5.88 -21.98
N ALA A 286 -10.86 5.30 -20.91
CA ALA A 286 -11.24 3.95 -20.47
C ALA A 286 -12.56 3.93 -19.67
N GLY A 287 -13.14 5.09 -19.35
CA GLY A 287 -14.33 5.16 -18.50
C GLY A 287 -14.08 4.62 -17.11
N VAL A 288 -12.90 4.91 -16.52
CA VAL A 288 -12.57 4.50 -15.16
C VAL A 288 -13.59 5.06 -14.19
N THR A 289 -14.17 4.19 -13.35
CA THR A 289 -15.23 4.56 -12.41
C THR A 289 -14.73 4.71 -10.99
N THR A 290 -13.66 4.00 -10.63
CA THR A 290 -13.04 4.07 -9.29
C THR A 290 -11.52 4.17 -9.44
N PHE A 291 -10.90 5.08 -8.65
CA PHE A 291 -9.48 5.36 -8.74
C PHE A 291 -8.83 5.39 -7.37
N CYS A 292 -7.77 4.59 -7.19
CA CYS A 292 -6.94 4.55 -5.99
C CYS A 292 -5.50 4.95 -6.34
N ALA A 293 -4.95 5.93 -5.66
CA ALA A 293 -3.57 6.34 -5.86
C ALA A 293 -2.91 6.77 -4.54
N PRO A 294 -1.58 6.71 -4.42
CA PRO A 294 -0.90 7.28 -3.27
C PRO A 294 -1.00 8.82 -3.29
N PRO A 295 -0.94 9.47 -2.12
CA PRO A 295 -0.97 10.93 -2.00
C PRO A 295 0.05 11.65 -2.89
N THR A 296 1.23 11.06 -3.11
CA THR A 296 2.24 11.59 -4.04
C THR A 296 1.68 11.73 -5.47
N VAL A 297 0.96 10.72 -5.97
CA VAL A 297 0.33 10.79 -7.30
C VAL A 297 -0.77 11.85 -7.32
N TRP A 298 -1.59 11.92 -6.27
CA TRP A 298 -2.62 12.96 -6.15
C TRP A 298 -2.02 14.37 -6.20
N ARG A 299 -0.89 14.62 -5.51
CA ARG A 299 -0.17 15.91 -5.59
C ARG A 299 0.27 16.23 -7.02
N MET A 300 0.77 15.25 -7.77
CA MET A 300 1.14 15.44 -9.17
C MET A 300 -0.07 15.73 -10.06
N LEU A 301 -1.21 15.08 -9.80
CA LEU A 301 -2.44 15.29 -10.56
C LEU A 301 -3.03 16.69 -10.34
N VAL A 302 -3.03 17.20 -9.11
CA VAL A 302 -3.56 18.54 -8.82
C VAL A 302 -2.66 19.67 -9.33
N GLN A 303 -1.39 19.38 -9.62
CA GLN A 303 -0.48 20.30 -10.32
C GLN A 303 -0.69 20.31 -11.84
N ALA A 304 -1.37 19.29 -12.37
CA ALA A 304 -1.76 19.24 -13.77
C ALA A 304 -3.11 19.92 -14.00
N ASP A 305 -3.52 20.03 -15.27
CA ASP A 305 -4.85 20.58 -15.61
C ASP A 305 -5.95 19.55 -15.35
N LEU A 306 -6.72 19.77 -14.28
CA LEU A 306 -7.90 18.98 -13.94
C LEU A 306 -9.16 19.41 -14.73
N GLY A 307 -9.07 20.46 -15.57
CA GLY A 307 -10.21 21.08 -16.26
C GLY A 307 -10.96 20.20 -17.26
N GLY A 308 -10.37 19.07 -17.66
CA GLY A 308 -11.08 18.04 -18.47
C GLY A 308 -12.13 17.25 -17.68
N GLY A 309 -12.29 17.51 -16.40
CA GLY A 309 -13.26 16.86 -15.51
C GLY A 309 -12.91 15.41 -15.14
N PRO A 310 -13.73 14.81 -14.26
CA PRO A 310 -13.48 13.47 -13.72
C PRO A 310 -13.84 12.32 -14.69
N GLY A 311 -14.51 12.61 -15.82
CA GLY A 311 -15.02 11.56 -16.69
C GLY A 311 -16.10 10.73 -16.00
N SER A 312 -15.91 9.40 -15.96
CA SER A 312 -16.83 8.45 -15.31
C SER A 312 -16.48 8.18 -13.84
N LEU A 313 -15.45 8.84 -13.29
CA LEU A 313 -15.06 8.63 -11.90
C LEU A 313 -16.21 8.95 -10.94
N ARG A 314 -16.42 8.05 -10.00
CA ARG A 314 -17.41 8.13 -8.93
C ARG A 314 -16.76 8.05 -7.57
N GLU A 315 -15.73 7.22 -7.43
CA GLU A 315 -14.99 7.03 -6.21
C GLU A 315 -13.51 7.30 -6.43
N VAL A 316 -12.95 8.14 -5.59
CA VAL A 316 -11.54 8.50 -5.63
C VAL A 316 -10.95 8.37 -4.22
N VAL A 317 -9.88 7.56 -4.10
CA VAL A 317 -9.32 7.25 -2.80
C VAL A 317 -7.80 7.37 -2.79
N ALA A 318 -7.26 7.63 -1.60
CA ALA A 318 -5.83 7.64 -1.34
C ALA A 318 -5.49 6.64 -0.23
N ALA A 319 -4.34 6.01 -0.31
CA ALA A 319 -3.80 5.16 0.74
C ALA A 319 -2.28 4.98 0.60
N GLY A 320 -1.63 4.69 1.73
CA GLY A 320 -0.20 4.36 1.80
C GLY A 320 0.66 5.44 2.42
N GLU A 321 0.20 6.68 2.42
CA GLU A 321 0.75 7.85 3.10
C GLU A 321 -0.42 8.72 3.56
N PRO A 322 -0.23 9.62 4.54
CA PRO A 322 -1.28 10.57 4.90
C PRO A 322 -1.61 11.55 3.77
N LEU A 323 -2.89 11.84 3.58
CA LEU A 323 -3.38 12.70 2.52
C LEU A 323 -3.51 14.16 3.01
N ASN A 324 -2.88 15.09 2.28
CA ASN A 324 -2.97 16.51 2.59
C ASN A 324 -4.39 17.05 2.32
N PRO A 325 -5.03 17.76 3.27
CA PRO A 325 -6.33 18.38 3.10
C PRO A 325 -6.47 19.32 1.88
N GLU A 326 -5.39 20.02 1.49
CA GLU A 326 -5.42 20.90 0.32
C GLU A 326 -5.61 20.12 -0.99
N VAL A 327 -5.03 18.92 -1.09
CA VAL A 327 -5.26 18.03 -2.24
C VAL A 327 -6.75 17.65 -2.34
N ILE A 328 -7.38 17.32 -1.22
CA ILE A 328 -8.82 17.03 -1.16
C ILE A 328 -9.63 18.22 -1.69
N ALA A 329 -9.34 19.42 -1.15
CA ALA A 329 -10.06 20.64 -1.53
C ALA A 329 -9.88 21.00 -3.01
N GLN A 330 -8.69 20.77 -3.59
CA GLN A 330 -8.44 21.04 -5.01
C GLN A 330 -9.21 20.09 -5.93
N VAL A 331 -9.21 18.80 -5.61
CA VAL A 331 -9.97 17.80 -6.39
C VAL A 331 -11.48 18.07 -6.27
N GLU A 332 -11.96 18.40 -5.07
CA GLU A 332 -13.37 18.72 -4.84
C GLU A 332 -13.82 19.96 -5.64
N ARG A 333 -13.01 21.02 -5.66
CA ARG A 333 -13.28 22.20 -6.48
C ARG A 333 -13.31 21.89 -7.98
N ALA A 334 -12.39 21.04 -8.45
CA ALA A 334 -12.26 20.74 -9.88
C ALA A 334 -13.28 19.70 -10.38
N TRP A 335 -13.60 18.69 -9.58
CA TRP A 335 -14.37 17.51 -10.00
C TRP A 335 -15.67 17.30 -9.24
N GLY A 336 -15.90 18.00 -8.12
CA GLY A 336 -17.01 17.73 -7.23
C GLY A 336 -16.90 16.36 -6.53
N LEU A 337 -15.72 15.76 -6.51
CA LEU A 337 -15.43 14.49 -5.86
C LEU A 337 -14.48 14.70 -4.69
N THR A 338 -14.76 14.09 -3.56
CA THR A 338 -13.91 14.13 -2.37
C THR A 338 -12.95 12.94 -2.36
N VAL A 339 -11.64 13.17 -2.36
CA VAL A 339 -10.65 12.10 -2.20
C VAL A 339 -10.73 11.58 -0.78
N ARG A 340 -11.07 10.31 -0.63
CA ARG A 340 -11.20 9.64 0.67
C ARG A 340 -9.89 8.97 1.05
N ASP A 341 -9.38 9.28 2.24
CA ASP A 341 -8.17 8.67 2.77
C ASP A 341 -8.49 7.36 3.50
N GLY A 342 -7.52 6.42 3.47
CA GLY A 342 -7.59 5.15 4.18
C GLY A 342 -6.24 4.63 4.60
N TYR A 343 -6.24 3.95 5.74
CA TYR A 343 -5.06 3.43 6.42
C TYR A 343 -5.10 1.92 6.57
N GLY A 344 -3.95 1.32 6.43
CA GLY A 344 -3.64 -0.07 6.71
C GLY A 344 -2.17 -0.35 6.47
N GLN A 345 -1.76 -1.58 6.71
CA GLN A 345 -0.37 -2.00 6.63
C GLN A 345 -0.24 -3.25 5.74
N THR A 346 1.01 -3.66 5.43
CA THR A 346 1.27 -4.96 4.80
C THR A 346 0.82 -6.11 5.71
N GLU A 347 0.96 -5.92 7.01
CA GLU A 347 0.57 -6.85 8.09
C GLU A 347 -0.94 -7.03 8.21
N THR A 348 -1.69 -6.13 7.58
CA THR A 348 -3.15 -6.11 7.60
C THR A 348 -3.70 -5.87 6.18
N THR A 349 -4.98 -5.60 6.06
CA THR A 349 -5.55 -4.93 4.90
C THR A 349 -5.97 -3.52 5.31
N ALA A 350 -6.97 -2.89 4.68
CA ALA A 350 -7.48 -1.62 5.17
C ALA A 350 -8.11 -1.78 6.57
N LEU A 351 -7.74 -0.91 7.50
CA LEU A 351 -8.18 -0.92 8.90
C LEU A 351 -9.10 0.25 9.24
N ILE A 352 -8.73 1.45 8.79
CA ILE A 352 -9.40 2.71 9.07
C ILE A 352 -9.57 3.43 7.76
N ALA A 353 -10.76 3.95 7.47
CA ALA A 353 -10.98 4.69 6.24
C ALA A 353 -12.17 5.65 6.31
N ASN A 354 -12.12 6.67 5.46
CA ASN A 354 -13.29 7.41 5.05
C ASN A 354 -14.06 6.58 4.02
N THR A 355 -15.23 6.08 4.38
CA THR A 355 -16.03 5.16 3.55
C THR A 355 -17.05 5.90 2.70
N PRO A 356 -17.57 5.30 1.61
CA PRO A 356 -18.73 5.85 0.92
C PRO A 356 -19.89 6.10 1.91
N GLY A 357 -20.70 7.12 1.65
CA GLY A 357 -21.85 7.47 2.49
C GLY A 357 -21.52 8.11 3.83
N ALA A 358 -20.24 8.21 4.22
CA ALA A 358 -19.81 8.92 5.42
C ALA A 358 -19.34 10.34 5.11
N PRO A 359 -19.60 11.34 5.97
CA PRO A 359 -18.96 12.64 5.86
C PRO A 359 -17.43 12.49 5.98
N VAL A 360 -16.69 13.07 5.05
CA VAL A 360 -15.23 13.07 5.07
C VAL A 360 -14.74 14.23 5.90
N LYS A 361 -13.92 13.94 6.91
CA LYS A 361 -13.17 14.94 7.66
C LYS A 361 -11.78 15.06 7.06
N ALA A 362 -11.50 16.16 6.40
CA ALA A 362 -10.20 16.40 5.78
C ALA A 362 -9.06 16.32 6.81
N GLY A 363 -7.99 15.59 6.47
CA GLY A 363 -6.86 15.30 7.36
C GLY A 363 -7.07 14.09 8.27
N SER A 364 -8.29 13.55 8.37
CA SER A 364 -8.55 12.28 9.08
C SER A 364 -8.50 11.09 8.15
N MET A 365 -7.95 9.98 8.62
CA MET A 365 -8.02 8.69 7.92
C MET A 365 -9.45 8.09 7.90
N GLY A 366 -10.38 8.65 8.67
CA GLY A 366 -11.75 8.15 8.82
C GLY A 366 -11.95 7.36 10.11
N ARG A 367 -12.77 6.30 10.04
CA ARG A 367 -13.17 5.47 11.18
C ARG A 367 -12.77 4.01 10.97
N PRO A 368 -12.71 3.20 12.05
CA PRO A 368 -12.52 1.76 11.93
C PRO A 368 -13.50 1.14 10.92
N LEU A 369 -12.98 0.29 10.05
CA LEU A 369 -13.77 -0.42 9.06
C LEU A 369 -14.60 -1.55 9.70
N PRO A 370 -15.67 -2.01 9.07
CA PRO A 370 -16.50 -3.10 9.59
C PRO A 370 -15.67 -4.33 9.96
N GLY A 371 -15.89 -4.89 11.14
CA GLY A 371 -15.17 -6.07 11.63
C GLY A 371 -13.72 -5.83 12.09
N VAL A 372 -13.26 -4.57 12.19
CA VAL A 372 -11.90 -4.23 12.60
C VAL A 372 -11.90 -3.59 13.99
N PRO A 373 -11.40 -4.28 15.03
CA PRO A 373 -11.42 -3.83 16.43
C PRO A 373 -10.25 -2.89 16.74
N VAL A 374 -10.27 -1.69 16.19
CA VAL A 374 -9.24 -0.67 16.44
C VAL A 374 -9.39 -0.08 17.84
N VAL A 375 -8.30 -0.05 18.58
CA VAL A 375 -8.14 0.68 19.85
C VAL A 375 -6.95 1.63 19.74
N VAL A 376 -7.08 2.81 20.35
CA VAL A 376 -5.95 3.75 20.52
C VAL A 376 -5.46 3.59 21.93
N VAL A 377 -4.16 3.36 22.12
CA VAL A 377 -3.56 2.99 23.41
C VAL A 377 -2.45 3.97 23.77
N ASP A 378 -2.52 4.53 24.95
CA ASP A 378 -1.44 5.33 25.50
C ASP A 378 -0.20 4.46 25.71
N PRO A 379 0.96 4.75 25.07
CA PRO A 379 2.13 3.89 25.10
C PRO A 379 2.83 3.85 26.49
N VAL A 380 2.50 4.78 27.40
CA VAL A 380 3.08 4.83 28.73
C VAL A 380 2.28 3.99 29.73
N THR A 381 0.96 4.09 29.65
CA THR A 381 0.06 3.42 30.60
C THR A 381 -0.47 2.08 30.10
N GLY A 382 -0.35 1.78 28.80
CA GLY A 382 -0.92 0.59 28.17
C GLY A 382 -2.46 0.58 28.14
N ARG A 383 -3.11 1.72 28.40
CA ARG A 383 -4.58 1.82 28.50
C ARG A 383 -5.18 2.53 27.30
N PRO A 384 -6.45 2.21 26.96
CA PRO A 384 -7.18 2.97 25.94
C PRO A 384 -7.19 4.46 26.24
N ALA A 385 -6.97 5.27 25.20
CA ALA A 385 -6.89 6.72 25.26
C ALA A 385 -7.38 7.34 23.92
N ASP A 386 -7.59 8.64 23.90
CA ASP A 386 -7.94 9.36 22.67
C ASP A 386 -6.70 9.72 21.83
N GLU A 387 -5.50 9.74 22.45
CA GLU A 387 -4.23 9.91 21.76
C GLU A 387 -3.28 8.78 22.13
N GLY A 388 -2.69 8.11 21.16
CA GLY A 388 -1.77 7.01 21.40
C GLY A 388 -1.49 6.18 20.16
N GLU A 389 -0.97 4.99 20.38
CA GLU A 389 -0.69 4.03 19.32
C GLU A 389 -1.99 3.37 18.83
N ILE A 390 -2.12 3.24 17.51
CA ILE A 390 -3.17 2.42 16.91
C ILE A 390 -2.86 0.96 17.16
N CYS A 391 -3.77 0.26 17.82
CA CYS A 391 -3.67 -1.18 18.06
C CYS A 391 -4.92 -1.92 17.60
N LEU A 392 -4.83 -3.23 17.43
CA LEU A 392 -5.97 -4.11 17.24
C LEU A 392 -6.15 -4.99 18.47
N ASP A 393 -7.39 -5.07 18.97
CA ASP A 393 -7.72 -5.97 20.07
C ASP A 393 -7.73 -7.43 19.60
N LEU A 394 -6.80 -8.23 20.12
CA LEU A 394 -6.69 -9.65 19.76
C LEU A 394 -7.74 -10.55 20.43
N ALA A 395 -8.48 -10.06 21.42
CA ALA A 395 -9.63 -10.78 21.95
C ALA A 395 -10.75 -10.89 20.90
N ALA A 396 -10.85 -9.89 20.03
CA ALA A 396 -11.72 -9.88 18.86
C ALA A 396 -10.91 -9.94 17.54
N ARG A 397 -9.82 -10.72 17.54
CA ARG A 397 -8.86 -10.78 16.42
C ARG A 397 -9.53 -10.72 15.06
N PRO A 398 -9.27 -9.69 14.23
CA PRO A 398 -9.91 -9.59 12.92
C PRO A 398 -9.25 -10.56 11.93
N VAL A 399 -10.01 -11.00 10.94
CA VAL A 399 -9.55 -11.92 9.90
C VAL A 399 -8.38 -11.34 9.11
N ASN A 400 -8.40 -10.05 8.85
CA ASN A 400 -7.42 -9.35 7.99
C ASN A 400 -6.04 -9.10 8.63
N LEU A 401 -5.78 -9.62 9.81
CA LEU A 401 -4.48 -9.52 10.47
C LEU A 401 -3.58 -10.71 10.08
N MET A 402 -2.33 -10.43 9.74
CA MET A 402 -1.30 -11.45 9.48
C MET A 402 -1.21 -12.49 10.59
N THR A 403 -0.69 -13.68 10.28
CA THR A 403 -0.43 -14.68 11.33
C THR A 403 0.85 -14.41 12.13
N GLY A 404 1.74 -13.60 11.61
CA GLY A 404 3.01 -13.21 12.21
C GLY A 404 4.10 -13.02 11.16
N TYR A 405 5.30 -12.74 11.62
CA TYR A 405 6.49 -12.68 10.78
C TYR A 405 7.14 -14.06 10.67
N LEU A 406 7.53 -14.46 9.46
CA LEU A 406 8.15 -15.78 9.22
C LEU A 406 9.52 -15.90 9.90
N ASP A 407 10.25 -14.81 10.02
CA ASP A 407 11.58 -14.72 10.60
C ASP A 407 11.59 -14.57 12.13
N GLY A 408 10.43 -14.76 12.78
CA GLY A 408 10.31 -14.72 14.23
C GLY A 408 10.52 -13.33 14.85
N ALA A 409 10.39 -12.25 14.05
CA ALA A 409 10.43 -10.90 14.57
C ALA A 409 9.31 -10.72 15.61
N GLU A 410 9.68 -10.73 16.88
CA GLU A 410 8.77 -10.58 18.00
C GLU A 410 8.39 -9.11 18.21
N GLY A 411 7.29 -8.85 18.91
CA GLY A 411 6.94 -7.55 19.46
C GLY A 411 5.75 -6.84 18.84
N ALA A 412 5.26 -7.25 17.65
CA ALA A 412 4.06 -6.64 17.09
C ALA A 412 2.76 -7.14 17.75
N MET A 413 2.78 -8.33 18.36
CA MET A 413 1.65 -8.91 19.09
C MET A 413 2.08 -9.15 20.53
N SER A 414 1.60 -8.33 21.43
CA SER A 414 1.89 -8.42 22.88
C SER A 414 0.71 -7.92 23.70
N GLU A 415 0.61 -8.38 24.93
CA GLU A 415 -0.41 -7.92 25.90
C GLU A 415 -1.86 -7.98 25.40
N GLY A 416 -2.17 -8.92 24.50
CA GLY A 416 -3.51 -9.05 23.89
C GLY A 416 -3.80 -8.06 22.77
N LEU A 417 -2.80 -7.33 22.30
CA LEU A 417 -2.89 -6.32 21.24
C LEU A 417 -1.94 -6.63 20.08
N TYR A 418 -2.34 -6.23 18.88
CA TYR A 418 -1.42 -6.03 17.78
C TYR A 418 -1.05 -4.54 17.71
N HIS A 419 0.24 -4.25 17.80
CA HIS A 419 0.83 -2.92 17.78
C HIS A 419 1.23 -2.52 16.36
N THR A 420 0.62 -1.46 15.84
CA THR A 420 0.92 -1.00 14.48
C THR A 420 2.22 -0.21 14.38
N GLY A 421 2.68 0.36 15.48
CA GLY A 421 3.77 1.34 15.50
C GLY A 421 3.36 2.73 14.96
N ASP A 422 2.09 2.98 14.77
CA ASP A 422 1.55 4.24 14.24
C ASP A 422 0.74 4.96 15.34
N VAL A 423 1.02 6.24 15.55
CA VAL A 423 0.37 7.09 16.55
C VAL A 423 -0.75 7.88 15.90
N ALA A 424 -1.87 8.00 16.59
CA ALA A 424 -3.05 8.74 16.12
C ALA A 424 -3.77 9.45 17.26
N VAL A 425 -4.66 10.35 16.88
CA VAL A 425 -5.66 10.98 17.75
C VAL A 425 -7.04 10.53 17.29
N ARG A 426 -7.88 10.13 18.24
CA ARG A 426 -9.30 9.84 18.02
C ARG A 426 -10.12 11.02 18.48
N ASP A 427 -10.91 11.58 17.60
CA ASP A 427 -11.83 12.66 17.90
C ASP A 427 -13.14 12.16 18.54
N ALA A 428 -13.90 13.08 19.13
CA ALA A 428 -15.19 12.78 19.78
C ALA A 428 -16.23 12.17 18.83
N ASP A 429 -16.11 12.42 17.51
CA ASP A 429 -16.97 11.83 16.48
C ASP A 429 -16.51 10.42 16.05
N GLY A 430 -15.41 9.92 16.64
CA GLY A 430 -14.80 8.62 16.35
C GLY A 430 -13.87 8.62 15.13
N SER A 431 -13.65 9.76 14.47
CA SER A 431 -12.66 9.86 13.40
C SER A 431 -11.24 9.79 13.97
N ILE A 432 -10.32 9.20 13.21
CA ILE A 432 -8.94 8.96 13.62
C ILE A 432 -8.00 9.72 12.69
N THR A 433 -7.15 10.55 13.27
CA THR A 433 -6.15 11.36 12.56
C THR A 433 -4.75 10.81 12.85
N PHE A 434 -3.99 10.54 11.79
CA PHE A 434 -2.61 10.08 11.89
C PHE A 434 -1.70 11.17 12.42
N VAL A 435 -0.86 10.84 13.39
CA VAL A 435 0.13 11.75 13.98
C VAL A 435 1.54 11.44 13.50
N GLY A 436 1.90 10.17 13.42
CA GLY A 436 3.24 9.74 12.99
C GLY A 436 3.57 8.33 13.42
N ARG A 437 4.78 7.88 13.08
CA ARG A 437 5.34 6.64 13.61
C ARG A 437 5.76 6.84 15.06
N THR A 438 5.66 5.80 15.87
CA THR A 438 6.13 5.83 17.27
C THR A 438 7.61 6.19 17.37
N ASP A 439 8.41 5.82 16.38
CA ASP A 439 9.84 6.08 16.27
C ASP A 439 10.20 7.41 15.56
N ASP A 440 9.25 8.06 14.90
CA ASP A 440 9.45 9.35 14.21
C ASP A 440 8.92 10.55 15.02
N VAL A 441 7.87 10.34 15.83
CA VAL A 441 7.35 11.38 16.72
C VAL A 441 8.39 11.70 17.80
N PHE A 442 8.73 12.95 17.98
CA PHE A 442 9.75 13.38 18.93
C PHE A 442 9.28 14.49 19.86
N LYS A 443 10.03 14.73 20.92
CA LYS A 443 9.80 15.85 21.84
C LYS A 443 10.73 17.00 21.50
N ALA A 444 10.14 18.18 21.35
CA ALA A 444 10.87 19.46 21.33
C ALA A 444 10.45 20.26 22.57
N SER A 445 11.36 20.45 23.52
CA SER A 445 11.00 20.84 24.89
C SER A 445 10.04 19.80 25.50
N ASP A 446 8.88 20.21 26.00
CA ASP A 446 7.86 19.30 26.56
C ASP A 446 6.74 18.94 25.57
N TYR A 447 6.84 19.39 24.32
CA TYR A 447 5.80 19.17 23.32
C TYR A 447 6.13 18.00 22.41
N LYS A 448 5.15 17.14 22.16
CA LYS A 448 5.22 16.14 21.10
C LYS A 448 5.11 16.83 19.74
N ILE A 449 6.01 16.48 18.84
CA ILE A 449 6.05 17.00 17.46
C ILE A 449 5.78 15.85 16.49
N SER A 450 4.79 16.04 15.64
CA SER A 450 4.53 15.20 14.49
C SER A 450 5.37 15.68 13.30
N PRO A 451 6.35 14.94 12.82
CA PRO A 451 7.06 15.31 11.60
C PRO A 451 6.11 15.52 10.43
N PHE A 452 5.12 14.65 10.30
CA PHE A 452 4.15 14.70 9.21
C PHE A 452 3.34 16.02 9.17
N GLU A 453 2.91 16.51 10.33
CA GLU A 453 2.16 17.78 10.41
C GLU A 453 3.00 18.95 9.90
N LEU A 454 4.29 18.97 10.27
CA LEU A 454 5.20 20.00 9.81
C LEU A 454 5.51 19.86 8.31
N GLU A 455 5.74 18.64 7.85
CA GLU A 455 5.99 18.33 6.44
C GLU A 455 4.79 18.72 5.56
N SER A 456 3.57 18.49 6.03
CA SER A 456 2.35 18.88 5.32
C SER A 456 2.28 20.37 5.09
N VAL A 457 2.62 21.17 6.10
CA VAL A 457 2.68 22.64 5.97
C VAL A 457 3.80 23.08 5.03
N LEU A 458 4.98 22.45 5.13
CA LEU A 458 6.12 22.79 4.25
C LEU A 458 5.81 22.54 2.77
N ILE A 459 5.14 21.43 2.46
CA ILE A 459 4.78 21.04 1.08
C ILE A 459 3.75 21.99 0.45
N GLU A 460 2.99 22.74 1.23
CA GLU A 460 2.10 23.80 0.72
C GLU A 460 2.84 24.96 0.06
N HIS A 461 4.12 25.17 0.40
CA HIS A 461 4.90 26.23 -0.20
C HIS A 461 5.37 25.85 -1.62
N PRO A 462 5.17 26.74 -2.64
CA PRO A 462 5.48 26.40 -4.04
C PRO A 462 6.94 26.08 -4.31
N ALA A 463 7.87 26.49 -3.45
CA ALA A 463 9.29 26.17 -3.55
C ALA A 463 9.63 24.75 -3.06
N VAL A 464 8.69 24.00 -2.46
CA VAL A 464 8.93 22.70 -1.83
C VAL A 464 8.34 21.59 -2.69
N ALA A 465 9.20 20.75 -3.27
CA ALA A 465 8.75 19.54 -3.95
C ALA A 465 8.51 18.40 -2.95
N GLU A 466 9.45 18.22 -2.01
CA GLU A 466 9.38 17.22 -0.94
C GLU A 466 10.01 17.78 0.34
N ALA A 467 9.53 17.32 1.48
CA ALA A 467 10.08 17.67 2.78
C ALA A 467 10.13 16.47 3.72
N ALA A 468 11.14 16.43 4.57
CA ALA A 468 11.25 15.52 5.70
C ALA A 468 11.66 16.29 6.95
N VAL A 469 10.97 16.06 8.06
CA VAL A 469 11.28 16.71 9.34
C VAL A 469 11.81 15.66 10.32
N VAL A 470 12.93 16.01 10.97
CA VAL A 470 13.56 15.19 12.01
C VAL A 470 13.96 16.04 13.21
N PRO A 471 14.13 15.45 14.40
CA PRO A 471 14.71 16.15 15.53
C PRO A 471 16.20 16.44 15.28
N ALA A 472 16.59 17.70 15.37
CA ALA A 472 17.99 18.10 15.43
C ALA A 472 18.37 18.42 16.89
N PRO A 473 19.47 17.87 17.42
CA PRO A 473 19.89 18.12 18.79
C PRO A 473 20.06 19.61 19.10
N ASP A 474 19.55 20.03 20.25
CA ASP A 474 19.62 21.43 20.72
C ASP A 474 19.99 21.45 22.21
N PRO A 475 20.99 22.26 22.61
CA PRO A 475 21.49 22.27 23.99
C PRO A 475 20.50 22.79 25.02
N ILE A 476 19.48 23.56 24.60
CA ILE A 476 18.49 24.16 25.49
C ILE A 476 17.16 23.40 25.47
N ARG A 477 16.76 22.93 24.27
CA ARG A 477 15.42 22.36 24.03
C ARG A 477 15.42 20.84 23.83
N LEU A 478 16.56 20.17 24.08
CA LEU A 478 16.83 18.77 23.75
C LEU A 478 16.84 18.53 22.24
N ALA A 479 15.80 18.91 21.54
CA ALA A 479 15.71 18.85 20.09
C ALA A 479 14.87 20.03 19.56
N VAL A 480 15.13 20.37 18.31
CA VAL A 480 14.32 21.32 17.53
C VAL A 480 13.95 20.69 16.19
N PRO A 481 12.79 21.03 15.61
CA PRO A 481 12.43 20.56 14.28
C PRO A 481 13.39 21.10 13.22
N LYS A 482 14.01 20.17 12.46
CA LYS A 482 14.81 20.46 11.27
C LYS A 482 14.14 19.87 10.05
N ALA A 483 13.96 20.70 9.03
CA ALA A 483 13.44 20.31 7.73
C ALA A 483 14.57 20.04 6.73
N TYR A 484 14.54 18.88 6.09
CA TYR A 484 15.24 18.61 4.85
C TYR A 484 14.28 18.82 3.69
N VAL A 485 14.66 19.63 2.71
CA VAL A 485 13.77 20.08 1.63
C VAL A 485 14.39 19.80 0.28
N VAL A 486 13.61 19.18 -0.61
CA VAL A 486 13.90 19.13 -2.05
C VAL A 486 13.22 20.32 -2.69
N PRO A 487 13.97 21.25 -3.32
CA PRO A 487 13.36 22.40 -3.99
C PRO A 487 12.54 21.99 -5.20
N ALA A 488 11.42 22.66 -5.43
CA ALA A 488 10.62 22.49 -6.63
C ALA A 488 11.33 23.03 -7.88
N ALA A 489 10.96 22.56 -9.06
CA ALA A 489 11.52 23.03 -10.32
C ALA A 489 11.41 24.55 -10.47
N GLY A 490 12.50 25.21 -10.82
CA GLY A 490 12.58 26.68 -10.96
C GLY A 490 12.91 27.42 -9.67
N TRP A 491 13.14 26.73 -8.56
CA TRP A 491 13.56 27.32 -7.29
C TRP A 491 15.01 26.95 -6.96
N GLU A 492 15.79 27.96 -6.57
CA GLU A 492 17.21 27.77 -6.22
C GLU A 492 17.36 27.49 -4.72
N PRO A 493 18.26 26.57 -4.31
CA PRO A 493 18.54 26.27 -2.91
C PRO A 493 19.41 27.36 -2.27
N ASN A 494 18.85 28.52 -2.08
CA ASN A 494 19.55 29.70 -1.56
C ASN A 494 18.88 30.30 -0.31
N ARG A 495 19.48 31.37 0.24
CA ARG A 495 19.00 32.06 1.43
C ARG A 495 17.58 32.60 1.27
N GLU A 496 17.24 33.15 0.11
CA GLU A 496 15.93 33.76 -0.15
C GLU A 496 14.83 32.70 -0.10
N THR A 497 15.04 31.57 -0.79
CA THR A 497 14.13 30.42 -0.80
C THR A 497 13.99 29.83 0.60
N ALA A 498 15.08 29.65 1.34
CA ALA A 498 15.06 29.15 2.71
C ALA A 498 14.25 30.07 3.64
N GLY A 499 14.46 31.38 3.54
CA GLY A 499 13.73 32.39 4.32
C GLY A 499 12.23 32.41 4.00
N ALA A 500 11.85 32.24 2.73
CA ALA A 500 10.46 32.18 2.31
C ALA A 500 9.74 30.94 2.89
N ILE A 501 10.40 29.76 2.83
CA ILE A 501 9.86 28.50 3.38
C ILE A 501 9.72 28.59 4.91
N LEU A 502 10.73 29.10 5.61
CA LEU A 502 10.69 29.26 7.07
C LEU A 502 9.60 30.26 7.51
N ARG A 503 9.39 31.33 6.74
CA ARG A 503 8.29 32.30 6.97
C ARG A 503 6.94 31.62 6.81
N HIS A 504 6.72 30.92 5.73
CA HIS A 504 5.50 30.17 5.46
C HIS A 504 5.17 29.20 6.60
N ALA A 505 6.16 28.40 7.03
CA ALA A 505 5.99 27.49 8.15
C ALA A 505 5.66 28.23 9.46
N ARG A 506 6.33 29.37 9.72
CA ARG A 506 6.11 30.15 10.94
C ARG A 506 4.73 30.77 11.02
N GLU A 507 4.14 31.17 9.89
CA GLU A 507 2.80 31.76 9.82
C GLU A 507 1.69 30.73 10.06
N ARG A 508 1.95 29.45 9.80
CA ARG A 508 0.95 28.36 9.84
C ARG A 508 1.11 27.42 11.02
N LEU A 509 2.30 27.29 11.55
CA LEU A 509 2.61 26.39 12.67
C LEU A 509 2.55 27.12 14.01
N ALA A 510 2.09 26.43 15.03
CA ALA A 510 2.13 26.93 16.40
C ALA A 510 3.59 27.21 16.86
N PRO A 511 3.83 28.11 17.82
CA PRO A 511 5.18 28.45 18.25
C PRO A 511 6.08 27.29 18.68
N TYR A 512 5.52 26.23 19.23
CA TYR A 512 6.25 25.03 19.66
C TYR A 512 6.57 24.09 18.48
N GLN A 513 5.84 24.17 17.36
CA GLN A 513 6.01 23.38 16.14
C GLN A 513 6.96 24.03 15.13
N ARG A 514 7.43 25.24 15.37
CA ARG A 514 8.24 25.99 14.41
C ARG A 514 9.45 25.20 13.93
N VAL A 515 9.60 25.08 12.62
CA VAL A 515 10.82 24.62 11.98
C VAL A 515 11.93 25.61 12.28
N ARG A 516 12.99 25.16 12.96
CA ARG A 516 14.11 26.01 13.41
C ARG A 516 15.31 25.93 12.50
N ARG A 517 15.44 24.83 11.77
CA ARG A 517 16.54 24.57 10.87
C ARG A 517 16.01 24.03 9.56
N LEU A 518 16.64 24.44 8.44
CA LEU A 518 16.30 23.99 7.10
C LEU A 518 17.59 23.66 6.34
N GLU A 519 17.58 22.57 5.62
CA GLU A 519 18.67 22.17 4.72
C GLU A 519 18.08 21.69 3.40
N PHE A 520 18.63 22.19 2.28
CA PHE A 520 18.28 21.66 0.97
C PHE A 520 19.11 20.41 0.69
N ALA A 521 18.46 19.28 0.49
CA ALA A 521 19.10 18.00 0.24
C ALA A 521 18.17 17.03 -0.47
N GLU A 522 18.74 16.07 -1.17
CA GLU A 522 18.01 14.89 -1.59
C GLU A 522 17.61 14.05 -0.38
N LEU A 523 16.39 13.51 -0.42
CA LEU A 523 15.88 12.70 0.67
C LEU A 523 16.22 11.22 0.46
N PRO A 524 16.80 10.54 1.45
CA PRO A 524 17.03 9.10 1.36
C PRO A 524 15.68 8.38 1.33
N LYS A 525 15.55 7.45 0.39
CA LYS A 525 14.29 6.73 0.16
C LYS A 525 14.51 5.23 0.14
N THR A 526 13.50 4.50 0.55
CA THR A 526 13.39 3.07 0.28
C THR A 526 13.13 2.83 -1.21
N ILE A 527 13.29 1.60 -1.66
CA ILE A 527 12.93 1.19 -3.03
C ILE A 527 11.44 1.50 -3.33
N SER A 528 10.58 1.54 -2.30
CA SER A 528 9.16 1.91 -2.43
C SER A 528 8.90 3.42 -2.47
N GLY A 529 9.93 4.26 -2.41
CA GLY A 529 9.82 5.71 -2.42
C GLY A 529 9.54 6.35 -1.05
N LYS A 530 9.45 5.58 0.04
CA LYS A 530 9.24 6.11 1.39
C LYS A 530 10.52 6.73 1.94
N ILE A 531 10.41 7.91 2.54
CA ILE A 531 11.52 8.63 3.15
C ILE A 531 12.09 7.85 4.34
N ARG A 532 13.41 7.67 4.36
CA ARG A 532 14.15 6.99 5.44
C ARG A 532 14.61 8.00 6.49
N ARG A 533 13.69 8.46 7.34
CA ARG A 533 14.01 9.45 8.40
C ARG A 533 15.07 8.95 9.38
N VAL A 534 15.21 7.64 9.55
CA VAL A 534 16.27 7.06 10.38
C VAL A 534 17.67 7.49 9.93
N GLU A 535 17.92 7.58 8.62
CA GLU A 535 19.20 8.03 8.09
C GLU A 535 19.41 9.54 8.33
N LEU A 536 18.35 10.33 8.19
CA LEU A 536 18.41 11.77 8.48
C LEU A 536 18.66 12.03 9.97
N ARG A 537 18.01 11.25 10.86
CA ARG A 537 18.27 11.32 12.32
C ARG A 537 19.71 10.94 12.67
N ALA A 538 20.23 9.87 12.07
CA ALA A 538 21.63 9.47 12.27
C ALA A 538 22.59 10.59 11.86
N ARG A 539 22.36 11.21 10.70
CA ARG A 539 23.13 12.36 10.21
C ARG A 539 23.13 13.53 11.19
N GLU A 540 22.00 13.84 11.83
CA GLU A 540 21.93 14.89 12.86
C GLU A 540 22.69 14.52 14.14
N SER A 541 22.61 13.25 14.55
CA SER A 541 23.36 12.76 15.72
C SER A 541 24.88 12.81 15.47
N ASP A 542 25.34 12.33 14.32
CA ASP A 542 26.76 12.34 13.94
C ASP A 542 27.30 13.77 13.83
N ALA A 543 26.53 14.70 13.26
CA ALA A 543 26.91 16.10 13.17
C ALA A 543 27.00 16.77 14.55
N ALA A 544 26.10 16.44 15.47
CA ALA A 544 26.15 16.95 16.84
C ALA A 544 27.36 16.42 17.61
N GLU A 545 27.71 15.13 17.46
CA GLU A 545 28.88 14.51 18.06
C GLU A 545 30.18 15.11 17.50
N ALA A 546 30.22 15.43 16.20
CA ALA A 546 31.36 16.07 15.56
C ALA A 546 31.53 17.55 15.95
N GLY A 547 30.53 18.15 16.63
CA GLY A 547 30.55 19.54 17.07
C GLY A 547 30.56 20.58 15.93
N ALA A 548 30.22 20.16 14.71
CA ALA A 548 30.17 21.03 13.54
C ALA A 548 28.76 21.04 12.91
N PRO A 549 28.14 22.21 12.72
CA PRO A 549 26.86 22.25 11.99
C PRO A 549 27.08 21.77 10.56
N PRO A 550 26.09 21.04 9.98
CA PRO A 550 26.16 20.65 8.58
C PRO A 550 26.35 21.86 7.65
N SER A 551 27.22 21.72 6.65
CA SER A 551 27.39 22.74 5.61
C SER A 551 26.09 22.88 4.80
N GLY A 552 25.55 24.11 4.69
CA GLY A 552 24.31 24.36 3.94
C GLY A 552 23.03 24.39 4.79
N GLU A 553 23.15 24.32 6.11
CA GLU A 553 22.02 24.51 7.03
C GLU A 553 21.66 25.99 7.19
N TRP A 554 20.38 26.28 7.06
CA TRP A 554 19.79 27.59 7.37
C TRP A 554 19.07 27.51 8.71
N ARG A 555 19.26 28.53 9.57
CA ARG A 555 18.60 28.62 10.88
C ARG A 555 17.66 29.80 10.95
N ASP A 556 16.56 29.67 11.67
CA ASP A 556 15.56 30.73 11.80
C ASP A 556 16.12 32.01 12.43
N ASP A 557 17.14 31.92 13.27
CA ASP A 557 17.82 33.06 13.89
C ASP A 557 18.71 33.88 12.92
N GLN A 558 19.04 33.32 11.77
CA GLN A 558 19.74 34.01 10.67
C GLN A 558 18.83 34.93 9.84
N PHE A 559 17.53 34.90 10.10
CA PHE A 559 16.51 35.69 9.40
C PHE A 559 15.84 36.67 10.39
N PRO A 560 16.41 37.89 10.60
CA PRO A 560 15.86 38.86 11.53
C PRO A 560 14.40 39.22 11.22
N GLU A 561 14.03 39.19 9.95
CA GLU A 561 12.66 39.43 9.44
C GLU A 561 11.63 38.40 9.93
N LEU A 562 12.07 37.24 10.44
CA LEU A 562 11.17 36.26 11.06
C LEU A 562 10.90 36.53 12.54
N ARG A 563 11.56 37.53 13.13
CA ARG A 563 11.41 37.87 14.56
C ARG A 563 10.30 38.90 14.82
N ALA A 564 9.81 39.52 13.76
CA ALA A 564 8.78 40.55 13.81
C ALA A 564 7.37 40.00 14.07
#